data_cddf5f68bd019ba61b6c6acaaec126ec
#
_entry.id   cddf5f68bd019ba61b6c6acaaec126ec
#
_cell.length_a   1.000
_cell.length_b   1.000
_cell.length_c   1.000
_cell.angle_alpha   90.00
_cell.angle_beta   90.00
_cell.angle_gamma   90.00
#
_symmetry.space_group_name_H-M   'P 1'
#
loop_
_entity.id
_entity.type
_entity.pdbx_description
1 polymer ?
#
loop_
_entity_poly.entity_id
_entity_poly.type
_entity_poly.pdbx_seq_one_letter_code
_entity_poly.pdbx_strand_id
1 'polypeptide(L)'
;MSATPGSDWTDTHLVQECLRGNEQAWHVLVDRYKNLIYSIALRYGAPHQDAADIFQRVCLDLFNELPRLRDAEALQAWLIRVTTHKCYHWKHQQSSLESGWDEDEMSARSADTMVPPDVLAELEREQLVQEAIAQLPPRCREMIELLFFENPPLPYANVAQRLHLATGSIGFIRGRCLERLRKILEANGF
;
A
#
# COMPACT_ATOMS: atom_id res chain seq x y z
N MET A 1 17.25 14.78 -20.39
CA MET A 1 17.76 13.68 -19.56
C MET A 1 16.69 13.45 -18.49
N SER A 2 15.78 12.49 -18.72
CA SER A 2 14.72 12.17 -17.76
C SER A 2 15.36 11.38 -16.60
N ALA A 3 15.27 11.93 -15.39
CA ALA A 3 15.69 11.22 -14.20
C ALA A 3 14.84 9.94 -14.09
N THR A 4 15.50 8.81 -13.83
CA THR A 4 14.80 7.54 -13.59
C THR A 4 13.88 7.73 -12.38
N PRO A 5 12.56 7.41 -12.47
CA PRO A 5 11.65 7.51 -11.34
C PRO A 5 12.18 6.67 -10.18
N GLY A 6 12.36 7.30 -9.03
CA GLY A 6 12.80 6.65 -7.81
C GLY A 6 11.73 6.71 -6.72
N SER A 7 11.94 5.96 -5.65
CA SER A 7 11.11 6.00 -4.43
C SER A 7 11.04 7.41 -3.79
N ASP A 8 11.95 8.31 -4.17
CA ASP A 8 12.08 9.66 -3.62
C ASP A 8 11.14 10.69 -4.26
N TRP A 9 10.38 10.31 -5.31
CA TRP A 9 9.42 11.21 -5.94
C TRP A 9 8.18 11.39 -5.09
N THR A 10 7.74 12.65 -4.92
CA THR A 10 6.47 12.95 -4.25
C THR A 10 5.28 12.48 -5.09
N ASP A 11 4.13 12.28 -4.47
CA ASP A 11 2.89 11.91 -5.19
C ASP A 11 2.53 12.94 -6.25
N THR A 12 2.68 14.22 -5.94
CA THR A 12 2.45 15.30 -6.89
C THR A 12 3.31 15.13 -8.14
N HIS A 13 4.59 14.79 -7.97
CA HIS A 13 5.50 14.58 -9.10
C HIS A 13 5.16 13.30 -9.88
N LEU A 14 4.86 12.20 -9.17
CA LEU A 14 4.44 10.94 -9.79
C LEU A 14 3.16 11.11 -10.62
N VAL A 15 2.15 11.78 -10.06
CA VAL A 15 0.89 12.06 -10.76
C VAL A 15 1.13 12.90 -12.01
N GLN A 16 1.94 13.95 -11.93
CA GLN A 16 2.28 14.77 -13.09
C GLN A 16 2.98 13.98 -14.20
N GLU A 17 3.91 13.11 -13.85
CA GLU A 17 4.61 12.28 -14.81
C GLU A 17 3.71 11.19 -15.40
N CYS A 18 2.81 10.60 -14.62
CA CYS A 18 1.78 9.69 -15.13
C CYS A 18 0.89 10.37 -16.17
N LEU A 19 0.45 11.60 -15.91
CA LEU A 19 -0.35 12.40 -16.85
C LEU A 19 0.39 12.76 -18.15
N ARG A 20 1.73 12.75 -18.11
CA ARG A 20 2.59 12.90 -19.31
C ARG A 20 2.84 11.59 -20.06
N GLY A 21 2.24 10.48 -19.60
CA GLY A 21 2.41 9.17 -20.20
C GLY A 21 3.69 8.44 -19.80
N ASN A 22 4.32 8.80 -18.68
CA ASN A 22 5.51 8.14 -18.18
C ASN A 22 5.13 6.81 -17.50
N GLU A 23 5.33 5.69 -18.20
CA GLU A 23 5.02 4.34 -17.71
C GLU A 23 5.77 3.98 -16.43
N GLN A 24 7.02 4.42 -16.30
CA GLN A 24 7.82 4.15 -15.10
C GLN A 24 7.25 4.88 -13.87
N ALA A 25 6.76 6.11 -14.03
CA ALA A 25 6.08 6.83 -12.96
C ALA A 25 4.82 6.10 -12.52
N TRP A 26 4.06 5.53 -13.47
CA TRP A 26 2.90 4.68 -13.18
C TRP A 26 3.29 3.44 -12.37
N HIS A 27 4.35 2.74 -12.75
CA HIS A 27 4.82 1.59 -11.99
C HIS A 27 5.20 1.96 -10.57
N VAL A 28 5.94 3.06 -10.36
CA VAL A 28 6.33 3.52 -9.03
C VAL A 28 5.10 3.90 -8.19
N LEU A 29 4.12 4.58 -8.80
CA LEU A 29 2.88 4.98 -8.13
C LEU A 29 2.08 3.76 -7.66
N VAL A 30 1.88 2.79 -8.56
CA VAL A 30 1.16 1.55 -8.25
C VAL A 30 1.90 0.73 -7.19
N ASP A 31 3.24 0.63 -7.28
CA ASP A 31 4.06 -0.11 -6.31
C ASP A 31 4.00 0.53 -4.92
N ARG A 32 3.98 1.86 -4.84
CA ARG A 32 3.84 2.61 -3.58
C ARG A 32 2.55 2.28 -2.84
N TYR A 33 1.42 2.16 -3.55
CA TYR A 33 0.10 2.00 -2.95
C TYR A 33 -0.47 0.59 -2.99
N LYS A 34 0.23 -0.38 -3.63
CA LYS A 34 -0.26 -1.77 -3.72
C LYS A 34 -0.56 -2.36 -2.35
N ASN A 35 0.34 -2.18 -1.36
CA ASN A 35 0.17 -2.75 -0.03
C ASN A 35 -1.02 -2.13 0.71
N LEU A 36 -1.26 -0.82 0.55
CA LEU A 36 -2.44 -0.14 1.09
C LEU A 36 -3.72 -0.76 0.55
N ILE A 37 -3.83 -0.91 -0.77
CA ILE A 37 -5.01 -1.48 -1.42
C ILE A 37 -5.23 -2.93 -0.97
N TYR A 38 -4.18 -3.75 -0.95
CA TYR A 38 -4.28 -5.14 -0.51
C TYR A 38 -4.64 -5.26 0.98
N SER A 39 -4.05 -4.43 1.87
CA SER A 39 -4.35 -4.47 3.30
C SER A 39 -5.82 -4.16 3.59
N ILE A 40 -6.41 -3.21 2.86
CA ILE A 40 -7.84 -2.91 2.95
C ILE A 40 -8.67 -4.13 2.53
N ALA A 41 -8.38 -4.72 1.36
CA ALA A 41 -9.14 -5.86 0.86
C ALA A 41 -9.08 -7.06 1.82
N LEU A 42 -7.91 -7.38 2.35
CA LEU A 42 -7.72 -8.47 3.32
C LEU A 42 -8.45 -8.21 4.64
N ARG A 43 -8.51 -6.96 5.13
CA ARG A 43 -9.29 -6.57 6.33
C ARG A 43 -10.79 -6.77 6.12
N TYR A 44 -11.30 -6.59 4.90
CA TYR A 44 -12.69 -6.92 4.54
C TYR A 44 -12.95 -8.42 4.42
N GLY A 45 -11.90 -9.26 4.56
CA GLY A 45 -11.98 -10.71 4.49
C GLY A 45 -11.88 -11.27 3.07
N ALA A 46 -11.43 -10.46 2.11
CA ALA A 46 -11.24 -10.92 0.73
C ALA A 46 -10.09 -11.94 0.67
N PRO A 47 -10.29 -13.13 0.07
CA PRO A 47 -9.21 -14.04 -0.25
C PRO A 47 -8.20 -13.37 -1.19
N HIS A 48 -6.97 -13.88 -1.24
CA HIS A 48 -5.90 -13.28 -2.06
C HIS A 48 -6.29 -13.08 -3.54
N GLN A 49 -7.07 -14.01 -4.10
CA GLN A 49 -7.54 -13.91 -5.49
C GLN A 49 -8.50 -12.73 -5.67
N ASP A 50 -9.49 -12.60 -4.79
CA ASP A 50 -10.48 -11.51 -4.85
C ASP A 50 -9.83 -10.16 -4.51
N ALA A 51 -8.85 -10.16 -3.61
CA ALA A 51 -8.04 -8.97 -3.33
C ALA A 51 -7.24 -8.50 -4.55
N ALA A 52 -6.75 -9.43 -5.38
CA ALA A 52 -6.10 -9.10 -6.64
C ALA A 52 -7.07 -8.49 -7.66
N ASP A 53 -8.30 -9.00 -7.74
CA ASP A 53 -9.34 -8.45 -8.61
C ASP A 53 -9.77 -7.04 -8.15
N ILE A 54 -9.92 -6.84 -6.84
CA ILE A 54 -10.20 -5.52 -6.27
C ILE A 54 -9.05 -4.55 -6.60
N PHE A 55 -7.80 -4.98 -6.42
CA PHE A 55 -6.63 -4.18 -6.75
C PHE A 55 -6.63 -3.74 -8.23
N GLN A 56 -6.87 -4.66 -9.16
CA GLN A 56 -6.93 -4.33 -10.59
C GLN A 56 -8.03 -3.31 -10.88
N ARG A 57 -9.22 -3.46 -10.29
CA ARG A 57 -10.32 -2.51 -10.46
C ARG A 57 -9.99 -1.13 -9.90
N VAL A 58 -9.31 -1.05 -8.74
CA VAL A 58 -8.84 0.22 -8.17
C VAL A 58 -7.81 0.88 -9.09
N CYS A 59 -6.86 0.11 -9.65
CA CYS A 59 -5.88 0.64 -10.60
C CYS A 59 -6.53 1.18 -11.88
N LEU A 60 -7.57 0.53 -12.40
CA LEU A 60 -8.32 1.02 -13.56
C LEU A 60 -9.07 2.31 -13.24
N ASP A 61 -9.72 2.40 -12.08
CA ASP A 61 -10.38 3.63 -11.64
C ASP A 61 -9.36 4.76 -11.45
N LEU A 62 -8.21 4.46 -10.84
CA LEU A 62 -7.13 5.43 -10.68
C LEU A 62 -6.68 5.96 -12.04
N PHE A 63 -6.43 5.08 -13.01
CA PHE A 63 -6.02 5.49 -14.35
C PHE A 63 -7.02 6.44 -15.02
N ASN A 64 -8.33 6.14 -14.89
CA ASN A 64 -9.40 6.94 -15.47
C ASN A 64 -9.62 8.29 -14.76
N GLU A 65 -9.47 8.30 -13.43
CA GLU A 65 -9.75 9.48 -12.61
C GLU A 65 -8.52 10.38 -12.37
N LEU A 66 -7.31 9.87 -12.61
CA LEU A 66 -6.06 10.61 -12.40
C LEU A 66 -6.06 12.00 -13.08
N PRO A 67 -6.59 12.17 -14.33
CA PRO A 67 -6.68 13.48 -14.96
C PRO A 67 -7.62 14.47 -14.26
N ARG A 68 -8.53 13.98 -13.43
CA ARG A 68 -9.53 14.77 -12.69
C ARG A 68 -9.11 15.05 -11.25
N LEU A 69 -8.05 14.38 -10.78
CA LEU A 69 -7.54 14.56 -9.43
C LEU A 69 -6.90 15.94 -9.29
N ARG A 70 -7.62 16.86 -8.67
CA ARG A 70 -7.20 18.26 -8.52
C ARG A 70 -6.06 18.45 -7.53
N ASP A 71 -5.95 17.52 -6.58
CA ASP A 71 -4.99 17.55 -5.50
C ASP A 71 -4.32 16.18 -5.38
N ALA A 72 -3.03 16.13 -5.71
CA ALA A 72 -2.25 14.90 -5.61
C ALA A 72 -1.99 14.51 -4.13
N GLU A 73 -2.06 15.47 -3.19
CA GLU A 73 -1.95 15.19 -1.75
C GLU A 73 -3.19 14.42 -1.24
N ALA A 74 -4.33 14.53 -1.93
CA ALA A 74 -5.53 13.77 -1.62
C ALA A 74 -5.55 12.34 -2.21
N LEU A 75 -4.50 11.92 -2.94
CA LEU A 75 -4.46 10.63 -3.63
C LEU A 75 -4.63 9.45 -2.68
N GLN A 76 -3.93 9.44 -1.56
CA GLN A 76 -4.02 8.38 -0.56
C GLN A 76 -5.45 8.24 -0.01
N ALA A 77 -6.06 9.35 0.40
CA ALA A 77 -7.43 9.36 0.90
C ALA A 77 -8.44 8.90 -0.17
N TRP A 78 -8.20 9.28 -1.43
CA TRP A 78 -9.00 8.82 -2.57
C TRP A 78 -8.88 7.31 -2.76
N LEU A 79 -7.67 6.76 -2.75
CA LEU A 79 -7.41 5.32 -2.86
C LEU A 79 -8.08 4.52 -1.75
N ILE A 80 -7.97 4.98 -0.49
CA ILE A 80 -8.63 4.34 0.65
C ILE A 80 -10.14 4.30 0.43
N ARG A 81 -10.75 5.42 0.06
CA ARG A 81 -12.20 5.52 -0.18
C ARG A 81 -12.66 4.59 -1.31
N VAL A 82 -11.99 4.62 -2.46
CA VAL A 82 -12.36 3.79 -3.62
C VAL A 82 -12.17 2.32 -3.30
N THR A 83 -11.06 1.95 -2.65
CA THR A 83 -10.80 0.56 -2.26
C THR A 83 -11.85 0.05 -1.28
N THR A 84 -12.15 0.83 -0.25
CA THR A 84 -13.19 0.49 0.74
C THR A 84 -14.55 0.28 0.07
N HIS A 85 -14.94 1.17 -0.84
CA HIS A 85 -16.17 1.06 -1.59
C HIS A 85 -16.22 -0.24 -2.43
N LYS A 86 -15.14 -0.59 -3.13
CA LYS A 86 -15.07 -1.85 -3.89
C LYS A 86 -15.11 -3.09 -3.00
N CYS A 87 -14.45 -3.04 -1.85
CA CYS A 87 -14.50 -4.13 -0.87
C CYS A 87 -15.91 -4.31 -0.28
N TYR A 88 -16.61 -3.21 0.00
CA TYR A 88 -17.99 -3.25 0.45
C TYR A 88 -18.90 -3.93 -0.59
N HIS A 89 -18.83 -3.52 -1.86
CA HIS A 89 -19.59 -4.17 -2.94
C HIS A 89 -19.24 -5.64 -3.11
N TRP A 90 -17.96 -5.99 -3.10
CA TRP A 90 -17.51 -7.37 -3.16
C TRP A 90 -18.13 -8.21 -2.03
N LYS A 91 -18.06 -7.72 -0.78
CA LYS A 91 -18.61 -8.42 0.37
C LYS A 91 -20.12 -8.62 0.28
N HIS A 92 -20.84 -7.62 -0.22
CA HIS A 92 -22.28 -7.70 -0.41
C HIS A 92 -22.68 -8.65 -1.57
N GLN A 93 -21.93 -8.69 -2.66
CA GLN A 93 -22.15 -9.67 -3.72
C GLN A 93 -22.00 -11.11 -3.22
N GLN A 94 -21.01 -11.36 -2.34
CA GLN A 94 -20.86 -12.68 -1.72
C GLN A 94 -22.07 -13.05 -0.84
N SER A 95 -22.58 -12.12 -0.04
CA SER A 95 -23.75 -12.37 0.82
C SER A 95 -25.08 -12.45 0.03
N SER A 96 -25.21 -11.75 -1.10
CA SER A 96 -26.39 -11.80 -1.96
C SER A 96 -26.48 -13.12 -2.73
N LEU A 97 -25.34 -13.73 -3.10
CA LEU A 97 -25.30 -15.09 -3.66
C LEU A 97 -25.79 -16.14 -2.67
N GLU A 98 -25.65 -15.88 -1.35
CA GLU A 98 -26.12 -16.76 -0.28
C GLU A 98 -27.60 -16.48 0.14
N SER A 99 -28.13 -15.26 -0.08
CA SER A 99 -29.39 -14.79 0.53
C SER A 99 -30.48 -14.31 -0.45
N GLY A 100 -30.22 -14.17 -1.74
CA GLY A 100 -31.24 -13.84 -2.77
C GLY A 100 -31.89 -12.46 -2.65
N TRP A 101 -31.18 -11.44 -2.16
CA TRP A 101 -31.72 -10.07 -1.99
C TRP A 101 -31.42 -9.15 -3.18
N ASP A 102 -32.34 -8.20 -3.47
CA ASP A 102 -32.34 -7.33 -4.65
C ASP A 102 -31.23 -6.27 -4.67
N GLU A 103 -30.66 -6.01 -5.86
CA GLU A 103 -29.56 -5.08 -6.15
C GLU A 103 -29.91 -3.58 -5.99
N ASP A 104 -31.20 -3.21 -6.03
CA ASP A 104 -31.64 -1.80 -6.10
C ASP A 104 -31.50 -0.99 -4.79
N GLU A 105 -31.57 -1.65 -3.62
CA GLU A 105 -31.33 -0.97 -2.33
C GLU A 105 -29.84 -0.69 -2.05
N MET A 106 -28.94 -1.32 -2.79
CA MET A 106 -27.51 -1.28 -2.59
C MET A 106 -26.85 -0.02 -3.14
N SER A 107 -27.37 0.53 -4.22
CA SER A 107 -26.78 1.70 -4.89
C SER A 107 -26.89 2.99 -4.05
N ALA A 108 -27.93 3.15 -3.28
CA ALA A 108 -28.16 4.33 -2.46
C ALA A 108 -27.32 4.36 -1.16
N ARG A 109 -27.01 3.18 -0.59
CA ARG A 109 -26.22 3.06 0.64
C ARG A 109 -24.71 3.11 0.40
N SER A 110 -24.23 2.80 -0.81
CA SER A 110 -22.82 2.75 -1.15
C SER A 110 -22.15 4.13 -1.28
N ALA A 111 -22.94 5.20 -1.49
CA ALA A 111 -22.42 6.56 -1.63
C ALA A 111 -21.87 7.16 -0.33
N ASP A 112 -22.24 6.60 0.83
CA ASP A 112 -21.93 7.16 2.15
C ASP A 112 -21.19 6.16 3.08
N THR A 113 -20.48 5.18 2.49
CA THR A 113 -19.65 4.26 3.29
C THR A 113 -18.37 5.00 3.73
N MET A 114 -18.50 5.82 4.75
CA MET A 114 -17.36 6.43 5.42
C MET A 114 -16.52 5.34 6.07
N VAL A 115 -15.23 5.30 5.73
CA VAL A 115 -14.26 4.50 6.48
C VAL A 115 -14.26 5.02 7.91
N PRO A 116 -14.46 4.16 8.93
CA PRO A 116 -14.39 4.61 10.31
C PRO A 116 -13.07 5.36 10.56
N PRO A 117 -13.09 6.49 11.29
CA PRO A 117 -11.89 7.33 11.47
C PRO A 117 -10.70 6.61 12.09
N ASP A 118 -10.95 5.64 12.97
CA ASP A 118 -9.95 4.79 13.59
C ASP A 118 -9.30 3.84 12.57
N VAL A 119 -10.09 3.26 11.67
CA VAL A 119 -9.59 2.42 10.56
C VAL A 119 -8.79 3.25 9.56
N LEU A 120 -9.27 4.46 9.23
CA LEU A 120 -8.55 5.38 8.36
C LEU A 120 -7.18 5.73 8.96
N ALA A 121 -7.14 6.14 10.22
CA ALA A 121 -5.89 6.50 10.90
C ALA A 121 -4.90 5.32 10.98
N GLU A 122 -5.40 4.09 11.12
CA GLU A 122 -4.56 2.90 11.12
C GLU A 122 -3.97 2.62 9.73
N LEU A 123 -4.77 2.74 8.66
CA LEU A 123 -4.31 2.57 7.28
C LEU A 123 -3.28 3.64 6.89
N GLU A 124 -3.49 4.87 7.31
CA GLU A 124 -2.54 5.97 7.09
C GLU A 124 -1.20 5.69 7.79
N ARG A 125 -1.23 5.18 9.03
CA ARG A 125 -0.01 4.78 9.75
C ARG A 125 0.71 3.64 9.06
N GLU A 126 0.00 2.61 8.60
CA GLU A 126 0.60 1.50 7.85
C GLU A 126 1.29 2.01 6.58
N GLN A 127 0.65 2.91 5.86
CA GLN A 127 1.22 3.50 4.65
C GLN A 127 2.49 4.31 4.97
N LEU A 128 2.48 5.14 6.01
CA LEU A 128 3.67 5.88 6.45
C LEU A 128 4.85 4.96 6.79
N VAL A 129 4.57 3.82 7.43
CA VAL A 129 5.62 2.81 7.72
C VAL A 129 6.17 2.22 6.43
N GLN A 130 5.33 1.87 5.45
CA GLN A 130 5.77 1.33 4.17
C GLN A 130 6.63 2.34 3.39
N GLU A 131 6.23 3.60 3.37
CA GLU A 131 6.99 4.68 2.73
C GLU A 131 8.33 4.92 3.41
N ALA A 132 8.36 4.87 4.74
CA ALA A 132 9.61 5.00 5.49
C ALA A 132 10.58 3.82 5.22
N ILE A 133 10.05 2.59 5.09
CA ILE A 133 10.83 1.41 4.71
C ILE A 133 11.39 1.58 3.28
N ALA A 134 10.59 2.12 2.35
CA ALA A 134 11.04 2.38 0.98
C ALA A 134 12.19 3.40 0.89
N GLN A 135 12.28 4.34 1.84
CA GLN A 135 13.37 5.31 1.94
C GLN A 135 14.65 4.76 2.60
N LEU A 136 14.60 3.55 3.18
CA LEU A 136 15.80 2.93 3.75
C LEU A 136 16.83 2.59 2.67
N PRO A 137 18.14 2.63 3.02
CA PRO A 137 19.17 2.07 2.16
C PRO A 137 18.84 0.61 1.78
N PRO A 138 19.13 0.16 0.54
CA PRO A 138 18.68 -1.14 0.03
C PRO A 138 18.95 -2.31 0.98
N ARG A 139 20.12 -2.34 1.60
CA ARG A 139 20.53 -3.40 2.53
C ARG A 139 19.74 -3.38 3.85
N CYS A 140 19.33 -2.21 4.33
CA CYS A 140 18.46 -2.09 5.50
C CYS A 140 17.03 -2.49 5.17
N ARG A 141 16.52 -2.08 4.02
CA ARG A 141 15.19 -2.44 3.52
C ARG A 141 15.07 -3.96 3.43
N GLU A 142 15.98 -4.61 2.71
CA GLU A 142 15.99 -6.06 2.55
C GLU A 142 16.08 -6.79 3.90
N MET A 143 16.87 -6.28 4.85
CA MET A 143 16.92 -6.85 6.21
C MET A 143 15.57 -6.72 6.94
N ILE A 144 14.91 -5.59 6.86
CA ILE A 144 13.60 -5.38 7.51
C ILE A 144 12.55 -6.28 6.86
N GLU A 145 12.54 -6.39 5.53
CA GLU A 145 11.62 -7.26 4.79
C GLU A 145 11.80 -8.72 5.19
N LEU A 146 13.03 -9.23 5.20
CA LEU A 146 13.34 -10.62 5.56
C LEU A 146 13.03 -10.96 7.04
N LEU A 147 13.12 -9.98 7.95
CA LEU A 147 12.92 -10.22 9.37
C LEU A 147 11.46 -10.07 9.82
N PHE A 148 10.68 -9.22 9.17
CA PHE A 148 9.37 -8.81 9.67
C PHE A 148 8.21 -9.06 8.70
N PHE A 149 8.47 -9.23 7.40
CA PHE A 149 7.41 -9.40 6.40
C PHE A 149 7.37 -10.80 5.77
N GLU A 150 8.37 -11.63 6.01
CA GLU A 150 8.33 -13.04 5.59
C GLU A 150 7.41 -13.86 6.51
N ASN A 151 6.61 -14.74 5.91
CA ASN A 151 5.73 -15.64 6.63
C ASN A 151 5.94 -17.09 6.16
N PRO A 152 6.45 -17.99 7.01
CA PRO A 152 6.86 -17.78 8.42
C PRO A 152 8.14 -16.93 8.56
N PRO A 153 8.35 -16.27 9.72
CA PRO A 153 9.53 -15.45 9.98
C PRO A 153 10.83 -16.24 9.78
N LEU A 154 11.80 -15.64 9.07
CA LEU A 154 13.07 -16.30 8.79
C LEU A 154 13.99 -16.30 10.02
N PRO A 155 14.64 -17.46 10.33
CA PRO A 155 15.70 -17.52 11.31
C PRO A 155 16.88 -16.61 10.94
N TYR A 156 17.56 -16.05 11.95
CA TYR A 156 18.73 -15.17 11.74
C TYR A 156 19.83 -15.78 10.86
N ALA A 157 20.01 -17.10 10.94
CA ALA A 157 20.98 -17.80 10.10
C ALA A 157 20.64 -17.69 8.60
N ASN A 158 19.36 -17.81 8.26
CA ASN A 158 18.88 -17.70 6.88
C ASN A 158 18.96 -16.26 6.38
N VAL A 159 18.62 -15.28 7.22
CA VAL A 159 18.77 -13.85 6.92
C VAL A 159 20.24 -13.51 6.68
N ALA A 160 21.15 -14.02 7.54
CA ALA A 160 22.59 -13.81 7.41
C ALA A 160 23.11 -14.38 6.08
N GLN A 161 22.67 -15.57 5.71
CA GLN A 161 23.04 -16.21 4.45
C GLN A 161 22.58 -15.39 3.24
N ARG A 162 21.30 -14.94 3.21
CA ARG A 162 20.74 -14.13 2.11
C ARG A 162 21.47 -12.79 1.96
N LEU A 163 21.79 -12.13 3.07
CA LEU A 163 22.45 -10.83 3.08
C LEU A 163 23.98 -10.91 2.99
N HIS A 164 24.55 -12.11 2.90
CA HIS A 164 26.00 -12.35 2.97
C HIS A 164 26.66 -11.72 4.20
N LEU A 165 26.09 -11.97 5.38
CA LEU A 165 26.51 -11.44 6.67
C LEU A 165 26.88 -12.56 7.64
N ALA A 166 27.69 -12.26 8.67
CA ALA A 166 27.88 -13.17 9.79
C ALA A 166 26.62 -13.20 10.66
N THR A 167 26.15 -14.39 11.06
CA THR A 167 24.94 -14.55 11.87
C THR A 167 24.97 -13.72 13.16
N GLY A 168 26.13 -13.66 13.83
CA GLY A 168 26.32 -12.87 15.05
C GLY A 168 26.22 -11.35 14.86
N SER A 169 26.32 -10.84 13.62
CA SER A 169 26.21 -9.40 13.32
C SER A 169 24.77 -8.95 13.05
N ILE A 170 23.84 -9.88 12.79
CA ILE A 170 22.45 -9.56 12.41
C ILE A 170 21.77 -8.68 13.46
N GLY A 171 21.88 -9.04 14.74
CA GLY A 171 21.26 -8.26 15.83
C GLY A 171 21.72 -6.80 15.87
N PHE A 172 23.03 -6.57 15.71
CA PHE A 172 23.60 -5.22 15.69
C PHE A 172 23.15 -4.42 14.46
N ILE A 173 23.22 -5.05 13.27
CA ILE A 173 22.83 -4.39 12.02
C ILE A 173 21.32 -4.10 12.01
N ARG A 174 20.48 -5.05 12.48
CA ARG A 174 19.04 -4.84 12.68
C ARG A 174 18.78 -3.58 13.53
N GLY A 175 19.44 -3.47 14.68
CA GLY A 175 19.29 -2.30 15.56
C GLY A 175 19.59 -0.98 14.84
N ARG A 176 20.65 -0.95 14.03
CA ARG A 176 21.00 0.25 13.23
C ARG A 176 19.97 0.54 12.13
N CYS A 177 19.42 -0.48 11.50
CA CYS A 177 18.38 -0.31 10.46
C CYS A 177 17.07 0.19 11.08
N LEU A 178 16.67 -0.35 12.24
CA LEU A 178 15.50 0.12 12.98
C LEU A 178 15.66 1.55 13.48
N GLU A 179 16.85 1.93 13.94
CA GLU A 179 17.13 3.32 14.34
C GLU A 179 17.05 4.31 13.15
N ARG A 180 17.47 3.88 11.97
CA ARG A 180 17.27 4.69 10.75
C ARG A 180 15.81 4.81 10.38
N LEU A 181 15.07 3.71 10.43
CA LEU A 181 13.63 3.70 10.18
C LEU A 181 12.89 4.64 11.13
N ARG A 182 13.23 4.59 12.44
CA ARG A 182 12.67 5.49 13.45
C ARG A 182 12.88 6.96 13.10
N LYS A 183 14.09 7.33 12.69
CA LYS A 183 14.40 8.72 12.30
C LYS A 183 13.61 9.19 11.08
N ILE A 184 13.39 8.31 10.10
CA ILE A 184 12.57 8.62 8.92
C ILE A 184 11.12 8.82 9.33
N LEU A 185 10.58 7.94 10.19
CA LEU A 185 9.22 8.03 10.70
C LEU A 185 9.00 9.31 11.50
N GLU A 186 9.90 9.65 12.42
CA GLU A 186 9.86 10.90 13.19
C GLU A 186 9.88 12.15 12.27
N ALA A 187 10.70 12.12 11.20
CA ALA A 187 10.74 13.21 10.23
C ALA A 187 9.45 13.35 9.41
N ASN A 188 8.69 12.26 9.26
CA ASN A 188 7.40 12.22 8.56
C ASN A 188 6.20 12.43 9.50
N GLY A 189 6.43 12.78 10.77
CA GLY A 189 5.37 13.13 11.72
C GLY A 189 4.70 11.94 12.42
N PHE A 190 5.36 10.77 12.47
CA PHE A 190 4.88 9.58 13.14
C PHE A 190 5.05 9.66 14.66
#